data_71470161f6392557970f0c6d7a882a63
#
_entry.id   71470161f6392557970f0c6d7a882a63
#
_cell.length_a   1.000
_cell.length_b   1.000
_cell.length_c   1.000
_cell.angle_alpha   90.00
_cell.angle_beta   90.00
_cell.angle_gamma   90.00
#
_symmetry.space_group_name_H-M   'P 1'
#
loop_
_entity.id
_entity.type
_entity.pdbx_description
1 polymer ?
#
loop_
_entity_poly.entity_id
_entity_poly.type
_entity_poly.pdbx_seq_one_letter_code
_entity_poly.pdbx_strand_id
1 'polypeptide(L)'
;MIRSRLLFLALFLSPFASMAPAHSHGSHGGGAELEAGEFDFTPLLTVEGHAGFDDNLENPEKHYAADFLIGGEFAWGLGDGKQFSLAAFVGPTFTRGGAEHFYGEIHAHAEEEGHEHEESEAHPTRQRVDFKAFFEANYKHSDRINIQAYWNPYIVTSDELEFHADENEWEKFESKGIKNELGAKVNYALGDGDVDFGLGDSLSDLFDGVYLSVDHRQGWGVDGVYIGNYTDPRIGVGFNYGETSFKLDAGPRFYTPGSYASDLDSRTDFAGEVMISRPVNEKVDFFAHWKFVYTWEDVEGWGDGYQHHVGTGITYKL
;
A
#
# COMPACT_ATOMS: atom_id res chain seq x y z
N MET A 1 46.36 18.80 -8.03
CA MET A 1 45.94 18.02 -6.83
C MET A 1 44.46 17.75 -6.95
N ILE A 2 44.12 16.63 -7.52
CA ILE A 2 42.72 16.18 -7.72
C ILE A 2 42.39 15.28 -6.54
N ARG A 3 41.54 15.76 -5.64
CA ARG A 3 41.01 14.94 -4.53
C ARG A 3 39.83 14.14 -5.03
N SER A 4 40.09 12.85 -5.29
CA SER A 4 39.08 11.80 -5.51
C SER A 4 38.21 11.68 -4.25
N ARG A 5 36.95 12.14 -4.35
CA ARG A 5 35.92 11.82 -3.37
C ARG A 5 35.34 10.46 -3.75
N LEU A 6 35.77 9.43 -3.07
CA LEU A 6 35.06 8.15 -3.02
C LEU A 6 33.68 8.39 -2.44
N LEU A 7 32.68 8.27 -3.29
CA LEU A 7 31.28 8.20 -2.90
C LEU A 7 31.08 6.81 -2.28
N PHE A 8 31.10 6.72 -0.97
CA PHE A 8 30.59 5.55 -0.27
C PHE A 8 29.07 5.55 -0.48
N LEU A 9 28.62 4.75 -1.42
CA LEU A 9 27.22 4.36 -1.55
C LEU A 9 26.96 3.38 -0.42
N ALA A 10 26.71 3.92 0.79
CA ALA A 10 26.14 3.14 1.87
C ALA A 10 24.71 2.79 1.45
N LEU A 11 24.53 1.55 1.02
CA LEU A 11 23.21 0.92 0.94
C LEU A 11 22.68 0.86 2.38
N PHE A 12 22.04 1.93 2.80
CA PHE A 12 21.12 1.85 3.92
C PHE A 12 19.90 1.06 3.43
N LEU A 13 19.91 -0.22 3.70
CA LEU A 13 18.72 -1.04 3.78
C LEU A 13 17.85 -0.47 4.88
N SER A 14 17.07 0.54 4.58
CA SER A 14 16.04 1.05 5.47
C SER A 14 14.74 0.40 5.05
N PRO A 15 14.14 -0.33 5.93
CA PRO A 15 12.91 -1.07 5.72
C PRO A 15 11.70 -0.18 5.97
N PHE A 16 10.56 -0.26 5.14
CA PHE A 16 9.39 0.46 5.57
C PHE A 16 8.21 0.62 4.63
N ALA A 17 7.08 0.11 4.91
CA ALA A 17 5.90 0.00 4.10
C ALA A 17 4.63 0.55 4.63
N SER A 18 3.79 1.11 3.87
CA SER A 18 2.38 1.03 4.05
C SER A 18 1.81 0.05 3.04
N MET A 19 1.04 -0.85 3.52
CA MET A 19 0.36 -1.74 2.64
C MET A 19 -0.86 -1.04 2.08
N ALA A 20 -0.77 -0.72 0.85
CA ALA A 20 -1.92 -1.09 0.05
C ALA A 20 -1.99 -2.62 0.06
N PRO A 21 -3.19 -3.20 -0.06
CA PRO A 21 -3.29 -4.61 -0.04
C PRO A 21 -2.35 -5.17 -1.06
N ALA A 22 -1.58 -5.99 -0.48
CA ALA A 22 -0.72 -6.82 -1.14
C ALA A 22 -1.15 -7.16 -2.44
N HIS A 23 -0.55 -7.04 -2.83
CA HIS A 23 0.30 -8.06 -3.34
C HIS A 23 -0.41 -9.37 -3.16
N SER A 24 -1.27 -9.69 -4.12
CA SER A 24 -1.23 -11.08 -4.45
C SER A 24 0.26 -11.34 -4.57
N HIS A 25 0.88 -11.84 -3.52
CA HIS A 25 2.15 -12.50 -3.62
C HIS A 25 1.87 -13.62 -4.58
N GLY A 26 1.93 -13.27 -5.88
CA GLY A 26 1.85 -14.26 -6.88
C GLY A 26 2.85 -15.30 -6.44
N SER A 27 2.36 -16.39 -5.99
CA SER A 27 3.17 -17.55 -5.74
C SER A 27 3.86 -17.82 -7.06
N HIS A 28 5.07 -17.29 -7.20
CA HIS A 28 5.93 -17.57 -8.33
C HIS A 28 6.51 -18.99 -8.29
N GLY A 29 5.95 -19.84 -7.55
CA GLY A 29 5.91 -21.21 -7.95
C GLY A 29 4.62 -21.29 -8.74
N GLY A 30 4.65 -21.64 -10.00
CA GLY A 30 3.49 -22.05 -10.73
C GLY A 30 2.79 -23.13 -9.90
N GLY A 31 2.02 -22.71 -8.95
CA GLY A 31 1.14 -23.56 -8.19
C GLY A 31 0.22 -24.16 -9.21
N ALA A 32 0.31 -25.49 -9.33
CA ALA A 32 -0.58 -26.19 -10.23
C ALA A 32 -1.99 -25.71 -9.89
N GLU A 33 -2.74 -25.40 -10.92
CA GLU A 33 -4.15 -25.05 -10.78
C GLU A 33 -4.80 -26.13 -9.92
N LEU A 34 -5.38 -25.71 -8.79
CA LEU A 34 -5.98 -26.67 -7.86
C LEU A 34 -7.21 -27.29 -8.49
N GLU A 35 -7.29 -28.62 -8.48
CA GLU A 35 -8.47 -29.35 -8.93
C GLU A 35 -9.70 -29.07 -8.04
N ALA A 36 -10.88 -29.34 -8.55
CA ALA A 36 -12.11 -29.15 -7.79
C ALA A 36 -12.10 -29.93 -6.47
N GLY A 37 -12.17 -29.19 -5.36
CA GLY A 37 -12.14 -29.74 -4.00
C GLY A 37 -10.74 -29.91 -3.40
N GLU A 38 -9.69 -29.61 -4.14
CA GLU A 38 -8.35 -29.53 -3.56
C GLU A 38 -8.22 -28.30 -2.66
N PHE A 39 -7.38 -28.46 -1.65
CA PHE A 39 -7.06 -27.44 -0.67
C PHE A 39 -5.56 -27.36 -0.47
N ASP A 40 -5.02 -26.16 -0.47
CA ASP A 40 -3.63 -25.90 -0.09
C ASP A 40 -3.56 -24.85 1.02
N PHE A 41 -2.52 -24.97 1.86
CA PHE A 41 -2.19 -23.98 2.87
C PHE A 41 -0.68 -23.71 2.86
N THR A 42 -0.33 -22.48 2.53
CA THR A 42 1.06 -22.01 2.52
C THR A 42 1.29 -21.06 3.70
N PRO A 43 1.98 -21.48 4.77
CA PRO A 43 2.35 -20.57 5.86
C PRO A 43 3.48 -19.64 5.43
N LEU A 44 3.35 -18.36 5.78
CA LEU A 44 4.21 -17.28 5.28
C LEU A 44 4.67 -16.38 6.42
N LEU A 45 5.90 -15.87 6.28
CA LEU A 45 6.46 -14.76 7.06
C LEU A 45 6.86 -13.66 6.09
N THR A 46 6.33 -12.45 6.26
CA THR A 46 6.69 -11.29 5.45
C THR A 46 7.41 -10.26 6.32
N VAL A 47 8.55 -9.82 5.83
CA VAL A 47 9.24 -8.66 6.37
C VAL A 47 9.29 -7.61 5.27
N GLU A 48 8.72 -6.49 5.57
CA GLU A 48 8.61 -5.45 4.59
C GLU A 48 9.04 -4.11 5.15
N GLY A 49 9.53 -3.29 4.30
CA GLY A 49 10.06 -2.04 4.58
C GLY A 49 9.67 -0.91 3.67
N HIS A 50 9.22 0.30 4.19
CA HIS A 50 8.73 1.39 3.37
C HIS A 50 8.94 2.79 3.87
N ALA A 51 8.85 3.71 2.92
CA ALA A 51 8.89 5.13 3.14
C ALA A 51 7.81 5.82 2.30
N GLY A 52 7.16 6.80 2.89
CA GLY A 52 6.33 7.75 2.17
C GLY A 52 6.93 9.16 2.29
N PHE A 53 6.69 9.95 1.28
CA PHE A 53 7.02 11.36 1.26
C PHE A 53 6.09 12.10 0.31
N ASP A 54 5.68 13.29 0.76
CA ASP A 54 4.73 14.14 0.07
C ASP A 54 5.44 15.41 -0.33
N ASP A 55 5.40 15.78 -1.61
CA ASP A 55 5.94 17.04 -2.12
C ASP A 55 4.85 18.06 -2.46
N ASN A 56 3.60 17.70 -2.22
CA ASN A 56 2.43 18.54 -2.41
C ASN A 56 2.11 19.46 -1.21
N LEU A 57 2.89 19.37 -0.14
CA LEU A 57 2.76 20.23 1.04
C LEU A 57 3.96 21.18 1.15
N GLU A 58 3.76 22.39 1.67
CA GLU A 58 4.84 23.34 1.93
C GLU A 58 5.94 22.76 2.83
N ASN A 59 5.55 21.90 3.79
CA ASN A 59 6.45 21.14 4.65
C ASN A 59 6.28 19.66 4.40
N PRO A 60 7.03 19.06 3.45
CA PRO A 60 6.85 17.66 3.09
C PRO A 60 7.08 16.74 4.27
N GLU A 61 6.05 16.06 4.69
CA GLU A 61 6.13 15.06 5.73
C GLU A 61 6.75 13.77 5.19
N LYS A 62 7.57 13.15 6.04
CA LYS A 62 8.19 11.87 5.73
C LYS A 62 7.86 10.86 6.80
N HIS A 63 7.50 9.67 6.37
CA HIS A 63 7.30 8.57 7.28
C HIS A 63 8.05 7.33 6.84
N TYR A 64 8.34 6.48 7.80
CA TYR A 64 9.04 5.22 7.62
C TYR A 64 8.35 4.17 8.50
N ALA A 65 8.23 2.95 8.02
CA ALA A 65 7.74 1.86 8.85
C ALA A 65 8.40 0.51 8.53
N ALA A 66 8.36 -0.46 9.45
CA ALA A 66 8.83 -1.83 9.29
C ALA A 66 7.75 -2.79 9.75
N ASP A 67 7.28 -3.62 8.85
CA ASP A 67 6.27 -4.62 9.11
C ASP A 67 6.90 -6.02 9.24
N PHE A 68 6.51 -6.73 10.28
CA PHE A 68 6.89 -8.12 10.50
C PHE A 68 5.62 -8.94 10.64
N LEU A 69 5.16 -9.52 9.54
CA LEU A 69 3.87 -10.17 9.45
C LEU A 69 4.02 -11.68 9.35
N ILE A 70 3.32 -12.40 10.19
CA ILE A 70 3.17 -13.85 10.11
C ILE A 70 1.74 -14.21 9.73
N GLY A 71 1.59 -15.21 8.91
CA GLY A 71 0.28 -15.63 8.42
C GLY A 71 0.38 -16.73 7.40
N GLY A 72 -0.45 -16.67 6.39
CA GLY A 72 -0.44 -17.63 5.30
C GLY A 72 -1.59 -17.42 4.33
N GLU A 73 -1.55 -18.22 3.30
CA GLU A 73 -2.56 -18.29 2.27
C GLU A 73 -3.26 -19.64 2.31
N PHE A 74 -4.58 -19.63 2.27
CA PHE A 74 -5.47 -20.77 2.17
C PHE A 74 -6.08 -20.77 0.78
N ALA A 75 -5.93 -21.79 -0.01
CA ALA A 75 -6.44 -21.87 -1.36
C ALA A 75 -7.34 -23.10 -1.56
N TRP A 76 -8.41 -22.93 -2.33
CA TRP A 76 -9.38 -23.96 -2.67
C TRP A 76 -9.63 -23.99 -4.16
N GLY A 77 -9.40 -25.14 -4.80
CA GLY A 77 -9.80 -25.39 -6.17
C GLY A 77 -11.31 -25.59 -6.30
N LEU A 78 -11.93 -24.81 -7.18
CA LEU A 78 -13.38 -24.87 -7.41
C LEU A 78 -13.73 -25.58 -8.73
N GLY A 79 -12.72 -25.95 -9.52
CA GLY A 79 -12.87 -26.55 -10.85
C GLY A 79 -13.12 -25.54 -11.96
N ASP A 80 -12.96 -25.95 -13.19
CA ASP A 80 -13.08 -25.11 -14.40
C ASP A 80 -12.15 -23.90 -14.35
N GLY A 81 -10.93 -24.02 -13.83
CA GLY A 81 -9.97 -22.92 -13.68
C GLY A 81 -10.33 -21.88 -12.60
N LYS A 82 -11.34 -22.14 -11.79
CA LYS A 82 -11.76 -21.26 -10.70
C LYS A 82 -11.06 -21.60 -9.42
N GLN A 83 -10.68 -20.59 -8.68
CA GLN A 83 -10.03 -20.75 -7.38
C GLN A 83 -10.54 -19.67 -6.41
N PHE A 84 -10.65 -20.05 -5.14
CA PHE A 84 -10.83 -19.10 -4.05
C PHE A 84 -9.63 -19.18 -3.14
N SER A 85 -9.08 -18.03 -2.74
CA SER A 85 -8.06 -17.99 -1.70
C SER A 85 -8.38 -16.97 -0.62
N LEU A 86 -7.81 -17.20 0.57
CA LEU A 86 -7.88 -16.33 1.72
C LEU A 86 -6.46 -16.12 2.25
N ALA A 87 -5.93 -14.92 2.15
CA ALA A 87 -4.71 -14.52 2.80
C ALA A 87 -5.01 -13.86 4.15
N ALA A 88 -4.27 -14.23 5.18
CA ALA A 88 -4.43 -13.68 6.53
C ALA A 88 -3.06 -13.50 7.18
N PHE A 89 -2.75 -12.26 7.56
CA PHE A 89 -1.48 -11.89 8.17
C PHE A 89 -1.70 -10.98 9.37
N VAL A 90 -0.82 -11.07 10.36
CA VAL A 90 -0.82 -10.19 11.53
C VAL A 90 0.60 -10.01 12.05
N GLY A 91 0.91 -8.85 12.58
CA GLY A 91 2.20 -8.62 13.21
C GLY A 91 2.47 -7.18 13.61
N PRO A 92 3.60 -6.95 14.27
CA PRO A 92 4.01 -5.61 14.68
C PRO A 92 4.48 -4.78 13.49
N THR A 93 4.19 -3.50 13.59
CA THR A 93 4.66 -2.44 12.69
C THR A 93 5.41 -1.41 13.52
N PHE A 94 6.64 -1.13 13.12
CA PHE A 94 7.47 -0.07 13.72
C PHE A 94 7.39 1.16 12.84
N THR A 95 6.84 2.26 13.33
CA THR A 95 6.67 3.50 12.56
C THR A 95 7.53 4.62 13.09
N ARG A 96 7.98 5.50 12.18
CA ARG A 96 8.72 6.71 12.48
C ARG A 96 8.43 7.79 11.44
N GLY A 97 8.10 8.99 11.88
CA GLY A 97 7.88 10.13 11.01
C GLY A 97 6.73 11.01 11.46
N GLY A 98 6.50 12.11 10.78
CA GLY A 98 5.42 13.05 11.04
C GLY A 98 4.08 12.54 10.54
N ALA A 99 4.08 11.92 9.36
CA ALA A 99 2.85 11.48 8.71
C ALA A 99 2.24 10.24 9.38
N GLU A 100 0.92 10.24 9.50
CA GLU A 100 0.20 9.03 9.86
C GLU A 100 0.23 8.03 8.70
N HIS A 101 0.70 6.86 9.03
CA HIS A 101 0.95 5.80 8.07
C HIS A 101 -0.29 5.02 7.62
N PHE A 102 -1.45 5.39 8.03
CA PHE A 102 -2.69 4.74 7.69
C PHE A 102 -3.38 5.48 6.55
N TYR A 103 -3.52 4.79 5.43
CA TYR A 103 -4.03 5.27 4.15
C TYR A 103 -3.07 6.09 3.29
N GLY A 104 -1.90 6.49 3.75
CA GLY A 104 -0.82 7.07 2.93
C GLY A 104 -1.19 8.25 2.00
N GLU A 105 -2.38 8.78 2.12
CA GLU A 105 -2.98 9.47 1.00
C GLU A 105 -3.87 10.63 1.40
N ILE A 106 -4.10 10.87 2.71
CA ILE A 106 -4.99 11.93 3.13
C ILE A 106 -4.53 12.48 4.47
N HIS A 107 -3.70 13.48 4.42
CA HIS A 107 -3.47 14.39 5.50
C HIS A 107 -4.31 15.63 5.25
N ALA A 108 -5.54 15.65 5.77
CA ALA A 108 -6.26 16.88 5.90
C ALA A 108 -5.82 17.51 7.22
N HIS A 109 -4.95 18.48 7.16
CA HIS A 109 -4.85 19.43 8.23
C HIS A 109 -6.09 20.32 8.12
N ALA A 110 -7.09 20.09 8.96
CA ALA A 110 -8.09 21.11 9.20
C ALA A 110 -7.34 22.31 9.79
N GLU A 111 -7.11 23.34 9.00
CA GLU A 111 -6.67 24.62 9.54
C GLU A 111 -7.76 25.06 10.51
N GLU A 112 -7.47 25.02 11.81
CA GLU A 112 -8.27 25.76 12.78
C GLU A 112 -8.15 27.22 12.38
N GLU A 113 -9.26 27.80 11.91
CA GLU A 113 -9.34 29.21 11.59
C GLU A 113 -8.90 30.04 12.81
N GLY A 114 -7.71 30.60 12.75
CA GLY A 114 -7.28 31.61 13.69
C GLY A 114 -5.88 31.56 14.25
N HIS A 115 -5.08 30.58 13.96
CA HIS A 115 -3.67 30.58 14.35
C HIS A 115 -2.79 31.01 13.16
N GLU A 116 -2.24 32.23 13.26
CA GLU A 116 -1.11 32.64 12.42
C GLU A 116 0.05 31.71 12.74
N HIS A 117 0.28 30.71 11.87
CA HIS A 117 1.44 29.84 11.99
C HIS A 117 2.71 30.66 11.76
N GLU A 118 3.43 30.94 12.85
CA GLU A 118 4.81 31.39 12.73
C GLU A 118 5.63 30.28 12.05
N GLU A 119 6.38 30.69 11.03
CA GLU A 119 7.18 29.83 10.15
C GLU A 119 8.02 28.79 10.90
N SER A 120 7.86 27.52 10.48
CA SER A 120 8.81 26.42 10.64
C SER A 120 9.13 25.91 12.04
N GLU A 121 8.18 25.30 12.71
CA GLU A 121 8.55 24.28 13.69
C GLU A 121 8.48 22.88 13.08
N ALA A 122 9.64 22.22 13.04
CA ALA A 122 9.73 20.84 12.57
C ALA A 122 8.90 19.96 13.51
N HIS A 123 7.84 19.37 13.00
CA HIS A 123 7.02 18.43 13.77
C HIS A 123 7.92 17.37 14.44
N PRO A 124 7.71 17.07 15.71
CA PRO A 124 8.56 16.11 16.41
C PRO A 124 8.47 14.75 15.73
N THR A 125 9.62 14.14 15.51
CA THR A 125 9.69 12.81 14.90
C THR A 125 9.02 11.79 15.82
N ARG A 126 7.85 11.33 15.44
CA ARG A 126 7.06 10.34 16.17
C ARG A 126 7.66 8.94 15.96
N GLN A 127 7.65 8.12 17.01
CA GLN A 127 8.06 6.71 16.95
C GLN A 127 7.10 5.88 17.75
N ARG A 128 6.54 4.83 17.15
CA ARG A 128 5.64 3.92 17.84
C ARG A 128 5.75 2.50 17.29
N VAL A 129 5.21 1.56 18.04
CA VAL A 129 5.03 0.17 17.62
C VAL A 129 3.55 -0.14 17.70
N ASP A 130 2.97 -0.43 16.56
CA ASP A 130 1.57 -0.78 16.40
C ASP A 130 1.41 -2.23 15.95
N PHE A 131 0.18 -2.70 15.82
CA PHE A 131 -0.11 -4.00 15.22
C PHE A 131 -0.96 -3.83 13.98
N LYS A 132 -0.56 -4.51 12.94
CA LYS A 132 -1.23 -4.52 11.66
C LYS A 132 -1.77 -5.92 11.39
N ALA A 133 -2.95 -6.00 10.83
CA ALA A 133 -3.43 -7.23 10.24
C ALA A 133 -3.92 -6.96 8.80
N PHE A 134 -3.90 -8.00 8.01
CA PHE A 134 -4.32 -7.98 6.64
C PHE A 134 -5.10 -9.26 6.35
N PHE A 135 -6.31 -9.09 5.82
CA PHE A 135 -7.17 -10.18 5.37
C PHE A 135 -7.60 -9.90 3.95
N GLU A 136 -7.34 -10.82 3.04
CA GLU A 136 -7.77 -10.73 1.65
C GLU A 136 -8.47 -12.00 1.23
N ALA A 137 -9.66 -11.87 0.69
CA ALA A 137 -10.36 -12.91 -0.02
C ALA A 137 -10.21 -12.66 -1.53
N ASN A 138 -9.73 -13.64 -2.25
CA ASN A 138 -9.50 -13.57 -3.68
C ASN A 138 -10.29 -14.67 -4.39
N TYR A 139 -11.06 -14.31 -5.42
CA TYR A 139 -11.82 -15.22 -6.26
C TYR A 139 -11.39 -15.08 -7.72
N LYS A 140 -10.61 -16.03 -8.17
CA LYS A 140 -10.31 -16.24 -9.58
C LYS A 140 -11.54 -16.88 -10.24
N HIS A 141 -12.28 -16.08 -10.99
CA HIS A 141 -13.44 -16.56 -11.74
C HIS A 141 -13.02 -17.24 -13.05
N SER A 142 -11.97 -16.76 -13.67
CA SER A 142 -11.35 -17.27 -14.90
C SER A 142 -9.96 -16.65 -15.03
N ASP A 143 -9.19 -17.05 -16.02
CA ASP A 143 -7.87 -16.44 -16.32
C ASP A 143 -7.97 -14.94 -16.63
N ARG A 144 -9.15 -14.46 -16.98
CA ARG A 144 -9.40 -13.05 -17.31
C ARG A 144 -10.04 -12.23 -16.21
N ILE A 145 -10.66 -12.86 -15.21
CA ILE A 145 -11.43 -12.14 -14.18
C ILE A 145 -10.98 -12.61 -12.81
N ASN A 146 -10.52 -11.63 -12.02
CA ASN A 146 -10.20 -11.79 -10.64
C ASN A 146 -10.96 -10.75 -9.79
N ILE A 147 -11.50 -11.18 -8.65
CA ILE A 147 -12.24 -10.34 -7.72
C ILE A 147 -11.60 -10.49 -6.34
N GLN A 148 -11.24 -9.36 -5.76
CA GLN A 148 -10.62 -9.29 -4.44
C GLN A 148 -11.50 -8.49 -3.49
N ALA A 149 -11.54 -8.90 -2.23
CA ALA A 149 -12.09 -8.12 -1.13
C ALA A 149 -11.11 -8.19 0.03
N TYR A 150 -10.85 -7.07 0.70
CA TYR A 150 -9.86 -7.03 1.74
C TYR A 150 -10.29 -6.15 2.92
N TRP A 151 -9.70 -6.47 4.07
CA TRP A 151 -9.85 -5.74 5.31
C TRP A 151 -8.48 -5.60 5.97
N ASN A 152 -8.10 -4.36 6.23
CA ASN A 152 -6.82 -4.00 6.83
C ASN A 152 -7.07 -3.30 8.17
N PRO A 153 -7.24 -4.01 9.27
CA PRO A 153 -7.28 -3.39 10.58
C PRO A 153 -5.87 -3.02 11.06
N TYR A 154 -5.76 -1.82 11.60
CA TYR A 154 -4.54 -1.29 12.16
C TYR A 154 -4.77 -0.87 13.59
N ILE A 155 -4.05 -1.48 14.54
CA ILE A 155 -4.21 -1.27 15.98
C ILE A 155 -3.13 -0.30 16.44
N VAL A 156 -3.53 0.94 16.72
CA VAL A 156 -2.69 1.96 17.34
C VAL A 156 -2.59 1.67 18.83
N THR A 157 -1.38 1.44 19.33
CA THR A 157 -1.17 0.93 20.69
C THR A 157 -0.91 2.00 21.74
N SER A 158 -0.51 3.19 21.32
CA SER A 158 -0.18 4.31 22.20
C SER A 158 -0.81 5.60 21.73
N ASP A 159 -1.18 6.45 22.67
CA ASP A 159 -1.54 7.82 22.38
C ASP A 159 -0.31 8.60 21.93
N GLU A 160 -0.51 9.60 21.11
CA GLU A 160 0.55 10.50 20.67
C GLU A 160 0.74 11.65 21.65
N LEU A 161 1.96 12.11 21.77
CA LEU A 161 2.30 13.32 22.49
C LEU A 161 2.79 14.33 21.47
N GLU A 162 2.16 15.46 21.40
CA GLU A 162 2.57 16.61 20.60
C GLU A 162 3.12 17.70 21.52
N PHE A 163 4.23 18.31 21.12
CA PHE A 163 4.84 19.38 21.88
C PHE A 163 4.47 20.73 21.25
N HIS A 164 3.69 21.52 21.97
CA HIS A 164 3.35 22.88 21.60
C HIS A 164 4.45 23.82 22.10
N ALA A 165 5.30 24.30 21.20
CA ALA A 165 6.47 25.07 21.57
C ALA A 165 6.13 26.46 22.10
N ASP A 166 5.05 27.05 21.66
CA ASP A 166 4.51 28.34 22.11
C ASP A 166 4.01 28.29 23.57
N GLU A 167 3.41 27.18 23.97
CA GLU A 167 2.93 26.94 25.33
C GLU A 167 3.95 26.22 26.21
N ASN A 168 5.02 25.66 25.60
CA ASN A 168 6.02 24.82 26.24
C ASN A 168 5.40 23.63 26.99
N GLU A 169 4.33 23.07 26.44
CA GLU A 169 3.57 21.96 27.01
C GLU A 169 3.49 20.79 26.03
N TRP A 170 3.34 19.59 26.60
CA TRP A 170 3.04 18.38 25.85
C TRP A 170 1.53 18.12 25.91
N GLU A 171 0.88 18.19 24.79
CA GLU A 171 -0.50 17.76 24.67
C GLU A 171 -0.57 16.28 24.26
N LYS A 172 -1.57 15.60 24.81
CA LYS A 172 -1.80 14.20 24.56
C LYS A 172 -2.98 14.03 23.61
N PHE A 173 -2.73 13.55 22.41
CA PHE A 173 -3.78 13.15 21.49
C PHE A 173 -4.18 11.70 21.73
N GLU A 174 -5.47 11.45 21.90
CA GLU A 174 -6.00 10.09 21.97
C GLU A 174 -6.05 9.48 20.56
N SER A 175 -4.94 8.93 20.12
CA SER A 175 -4.85 8.23 18.82
C SER A 175 -4.97 6.70 18.94
N LYS A 176 -5.03 6.20 20.17
CA LYS A 176 -5.10 4.78 20.51
C LYS A 176 -6.44 4.18 20.14
N GLY A 177 -6.41 3.10 19.37
CA GLY A 177 -7.64 2.42 18.92
C GLY A 177 -7.41 1.54 17.71
N ILE A 178 -8.47 1.28 16.97
CA ILE A 178 -8.43 0.48 15.76
C ILE A 178 -8.88 1.33 14.59
N LYS A 179 -7.96 1.57 13.65
CA LYS A 179 -8.28 2.09 12.33
C LYS A 179 -8.67 0.91 11.44
N ASN A 180 -9.57 1.15 10.49
CA ASN A 180 -10.04 0.12 9.58
C ASN A 180 -10.03 0.60 8.13
N GLU A 181 -9.56 -0.24 7.24
CA GLU A 181 -9.75 -0.08 5.80
C GLU A 181 -10.48 -1.30 5.26
N LEU A 182 -11.49 -1.06 4.45
CA LEU A 182 -12.20 -2.07 3.67
C LEU A 182 -12.10 -1.72 2.20
N GLY A 183 -11.89 -2.72 1.36
CA GLY A 183 -11.86 -2.50 -0.07
C GLY A 183 -12.26 -3.71 -0.88
N ALA A 184 -12.48 -3.45 -2.16
CA ALA A 184 -12.74 -4.46 -3.17
C ALA A 184 -12.11 -4.04 -4.50
N LYS A 185 -11.52 -5.01 -5.20
CA LYS A 185 -10.86 -4.79 -6.49
C LYS A 185 -11.35 -5.82 -7.49
N VAL A 186 -11.57 -5.39 -8.71
CA VAL A 186 -11.84 -6.27 -9.84
C VAL A 186 -10.76 -6.05 -10.87
N ASN A 187 -10.17 -7.13 -11.38
CA ASN A 187 -9.22 -7.11 -12.48
C ASN A 187 -9.80 -7.83 -13.67
N TYR A 188 -9.55 -7.30 -14.86
CA TYR A 188 -9.98 -7.89 -16.14
C TYR A 188 -8.83 -7.87 -17.14
N ALA A 189 -8.31 -9.05 -17.51
CA ALA A 189 -7.28 -9.19 -18.54
C ALA A 189 -7.87 -8.98 -19.94
N LEU A 190 -7.28 -8.10 -20.72
CA LEU A 190 -7.68 -7.84 -22.11
C LEU A 190 -7.05 -8.83 -23.08
N GLY A 191 -5.83 -9.28 -22.80
CA GLY A 191 -5.09 -10.28 -23.57
C GLY A 191 -5.38 -11.72 -23.13
N ASP A 192 -4.54 -12.64 -23.57
CA ASP A 192 -4.61 -14.06 -23.21
C ASP A 192 -3.79 -14.40 -21.96
N GLY A 193 -3.23 -13.38 -21.31
CA GLY A 193 -2.49 -13.54 -20.04
C GLY A 193 -3.40 -13.77 -18.83
N ASP A 194 -2.83 -14.34 -17.78
CA ASP A 194 -3.50 -14.59 -16.51
C ASP A 194 -3.40 -13.35 -15.60
N VAL A 195 -4.50 -12.85 -15.09
CA VAL A 195 -4.54 -11.68 -14.19
C VAL A 195 -3.84 -11.89 -12.85
N ASP A 196 -3.59 -13.14 -12.47
CA ASP A 196 -3.00 -13.45 -11.17
C ASP A 196 -1.48 -13.65 -11.23
N PHE A 197 -0.95 -14.13 -12.35
CA PHE A 197 0.40 -14.70 -12.40
C PHE A 197 1.46 -13.94 -13.21
N GLY A 198 1.23 -12.71 -13.57
CA GLY A 198 2.17 -12.01 -14.42
C GLY A 198 1.94 -12.37 -15.88
N LEU A 199 1.46 -11.48 -16.49
CA LEU A 199 0.77 -11.44 -17.71
C LEU A 199 1.80 -11.29 -18.81
N GLY A 200 1.98 -12.29 -19.65
CA GLY A 200 2.92 -12.30 -20.75
C GLY A 200 4.31 -12.84 -20.37
N ASP A 201 4.77 -13.83 -21.10
CA ASP A 201 6.02 -14.54 -20.84
C ASP A 201 7.27 -13.75 -21.23
N SER A 202 7.12 -12.63 -21.94
CA SER A 202 8.22 -11.80 -22.42
C SER A 202 7.76 -10.41 -22.87
N LEU A 203 8.73 -9.54 -23.17
CA LEU A 203 8.45 -8.21 -23.75
C LEU A 203 7.76 -8.29 -25.14
N SER A 204 7.89 -9.41 -25.86
CA SER A 204 7.18 -9.63 -27.13
C SER A 204 5.68 -9.86 -26.92
N ASP A 205 5.28 -10.34 -25.76
CA ASP A 205 3.90 -10.69 -25.40
C ASP A 205 3.28 -9.67 -24.45
N LEU A 206 3.81 -8.45 -24.48
CA LEU A 206 3.40 -7.36 -23.59
C LEU A 206 1.88 -7.06 -23.70
N PHE A 207 1.29 -7.23 -24.89
CA PHE A 207 -0.14 -7.02 -25.10
C PHE A 207 -1.02 -8.05 -24.40
N ASP A 208 -0.51 -9.27 -24.19
CA ASP A 208 -1.23 -10.30 -23.47
C ASP A 208 -1.34 -9.95 -21.98
N GLY A 209 -0.40 -9.14 -21.50
CA GLY A 209 -0.36 -8.62 -20.14
C GLY A 209 -1.19 -7.38 -19.87
N VAL A 210 -1.94 -6.85 -20.82
CA VAL A 210 -2.75 -5.65 -20.59
C VAL A 210 -4.02 -6.00 -19.82
N TYR A 211 -4.29 -5.25 -18.75
CA TYR A 211 -5.48 -5.42 -17.93
C TYR A 211 -6.14 -4.10 -17.55
N LEU A 212 -7.39 -4.18 -17.19
CA LEU A 212 -8.15 -3.12 -16.53
C LEU A 212 -8.39 -3.51 -15.09
N SER A 213 -8.37 -2.54 -14.19
CA SER A 213 -8.77 -2.75 -12.80
C SER A 213 -9.64 -1.62 -12.30
N VAL A 214 -10.48 -1.93 -11.32
CA VAL A 214 -11.20 -0.95 -10.53
C VAL A 214 -11.01 -1.35 -9.07
N ASP A 215 -10.40 -0.47 -8.29
CA ASP A 215 -10.22 -0.63 -6.85
C ASP A 215 -11.07 0.41 -6.13
N HIS A 216 -11.84 -0.01 -5.13
CA HIS A 216 -12.62 0.88 -4.27
C HIS A 216 -12.27 0.63 -2.82
N ARG A 217 -12.00 1.70 -2.06
CA ARG A 217 -11.60 1.63 -0.65
C ARG A 217 -12.36 2.63 0.20
N GLN A 218 -12.58 2.23 1.44
CA GLN A 218 -13.21 3.03 2.48
C GLN A 218 -12.42 2.91 3.78
N GLY A 219 -12.31 4.01 4.53
CA GLY A 219 -11.52 4.08 5.75
C GLY A 219 -12.22 4.71 6.95
N TRP A 220 -11.86 4.22 8.13
CA TRP A 220 -12.32 4.72 9.43
C TRP A 220 -11.16 4.91 10.39
N GLY A 221 -11.15 6.04 11.10
CA GLY A 221 -10.19 6.36 12.15
C GLY A 221 -10.35 5.52 13.42
N VAL A 222 -9.50 5.77 14.42
CA VAL A 222 -9.47 5.04 15.71
C VAL A 222 -10.76 5.18 16.52
N ASP A 223 -11.45 6.25 16.35
CA ASP A 223 -12.73 6.60 16.98
C ASP A 223 -13.95 6.12 16.18
N GLY A 224 -13.73 5.46 15.05
CA GLY A 224 -14.77 5.01 14.14
C GLY A 224 -15.29 6.12 13.22
N VAL A 225 -14.68 7.30 13.22
CA VAL A 225 -15.02 8.37 12.28
C VAL A 225 -14.66 7.94 10.88
N TYR A 226 -15.57 8.16 9.94
CA TYR A 226 -15.37 7.85 8.54
C TYR A 226 -14.39 8.85 7.91
N ILE A 227 -13.24 8.37 7.45
CA ILE A 227 -12.19 9.21 6.86
C ILE A 227 -12.53 9.58 5.43
N GLY A 228 -13.03 8.64 4.65
CA GLY A 228 -13.38 8.84 3.26
C GLY A 228 -13.28 7.56 2.43
N ASN A 229 -13.46 7.73 1.13
CA ASN A 229 -13.29 6.65 0.16
C ASN A 229 -12.60 7.14 -1.11
N TYR A 230 -12.03 6.21 -1.84
CA TYR A 230 -11.59 6.47 -3.19
C TYR A 230 -11.92 5.31 -4.14
N THR A 231 -12.01 5.63 -5.41
CA THR A 231 -12.20 4.65 -6.49
C THR A 231 -11.17 4.90 -7.56
N ASP A 232 -10.37 3.88 -7.86
CA ASP A 232 -9.26 3.90 -8.81
C ASP A 232 -9.56 3.00 -10.01
N PRO A 233 -10.18 3.46 -11.09
CA PRO A 233 -10.13 2.75 -12.35
C PRO A 233 -8.77 2.94 -13.00
N ARG A 234 -8.09 1.82 -13.33
CA ARG A 234 -6.75 1.84 -13.90
C ARG A 234 -6.64 0.96 -15.13
N ILE A 235 -5.71 1.31 -16.00
CA ILE A 235 -5.17 0.42 -17.01
C ILE A 235 -3.77 0.02 -16.58
N GLY A 236 -3.45 -1.26 -16.74
CA GLY A 236 -2.16 -1.79 -16.37
C GLY A 236 -1.60 -2.75 -17.39
N VAL A 237 -0.34 -3.08 -17.18
CA VAL A 237 0.38 -4.11 -17.93
C VAL A 237 1.25 -4.90 -16.95
N GLY A 238 1.20 -6.22 -17.07
CA GLY A 238 2.08 -7.13 -16.36
C GLY A 238 2.84 -8.00 -17.35
N PHE A 239 4.09 -8.32 -17.03
CA PHE A 239 4.93 -9.19 -17.83
C PHE A 239 6.04 -9.82 -16.99
N ASN A 240 6.50 -10.98 -17.44
CA ASN A 240 7.65 -11.64 -16.86
C ASN A 240 8.89 -11.36 -17.71
N TYR A 241 10.02 -11.11 -17.05
CA TYR A 241 11.33 -11.07 -17.67
C TYR A 241 12.29 -12.02 -16.93
N GLY A 242 12.47 -13.19 -17.48
CA GLY A 242 13.09 -14.32 -16.77
C GLY A 242 12.26 -14.70 -15.54
N GLU A 243 12.87 -14.71 -14.37
CA GLU A 243 12.21 -15.02 -13.10
C GLU A 243 11.61 -13.77 -12.42
N THR A 244 11.66 -12.62 -13.04
CA THR A 244 11.19 -11.37 -12.46
C THR A 244 9.88 -10.97 -13.09
N SER A 245 8.87 -10.71 -12.26
CA SER A 245 7.57 -10.20 -12.67
C SER A 245 7.49 -8.71 -12.43
N PHE A 246 6.88 -8.03 -13.38
CA PHE A 246 6.62 -6.60 -13.37
C PHE A 246 5.13 -6.36 -13.53
N LYS A 247 4.57 -5.48 -12.71
CA LYS A 247 3.23 -4.92 -12.90
C LYS A 247 3.31 -3.41 -12.83
N LEU A 248 2.66 -2.76 -13.77
CA LEU A 248 2.54 -1.31 -13.83
C LEU A 248 1.08 -0.97 -14.10
N ASP A 249 0.51 -0.10 -13.31
CA ASP A 249 -0.81 0.43 -13.61
C ASP A 249 -0.92 1.91 -13.26
N ALA A 250 -1.83 2.61 -13.93
CA ALA A 250 -2.15 3.98 -13.62
C ALA A 250 -3.56 4.36 -14.11
N GLY A 251 -4.13 5.38 -13.49
CA GLY A 251 -5.44 5.91 -13.86
C GLY A 251 -5.91 7.02 -12.93
N PRO A 252 -7.09 7.57 -13.19
CA PRO A 252 -7.69 8.55 -12.30
C PRO A 252 -8.04 7.92 -10.94
N ARG A 253 -7.95 8.72 -9.89
CA ARG A 253 -8.45 8.41 -8.55
C ARG A 253 -9.56 9.39 -8.22
N PHE A 254 -10.74 8.88 -7.98
CA PHE A 254 -11.87 9.67 -7.51
C PHE A 254 -11.94 9.57 -5.99
N TYR A 255 -11.60 10.65 -5.31
CA TYR A 255 -11.62 10.72 -3.86
C TYR A 255 -12.83 11.49 -3.35
N THR A 256 -13.47 10.94 -2.31
CA THR A 256 -14.57 11.58 -1.58
C THR A 256 -14.23 11.62 -0.09
N PRO A 257 -14.06 12.80 0.50
CA PRO A 257 -13.78 12.94 1.92
C PRO A 257 -14.94 12.44 2.78
N GLY A 258 -14.60 11.96 3.96
CA GLY A 258 -15.57 11.57 4.99
C GLY A 258 -15.79 12.68 6.00
N SER A 259 -16.38 12.30 7.14
CA SER A 259 -16.71 13.25 8.21
C SER A 259 -15.47 13.83 8.92
N TYR A 260 -14.31 13.21 8.78
CA TYR A 260 -13.04 13.71 9.31
C TYR A 260 -12.58 14.99 8.59
N ALA A 261 -12.91 15.10 7.33
CA ALA A 261 -12.54 16.22 6.47
C ALA A 261 -13.79 16.82 5.82
N SER A 262 -14.79 17.14 6.64
CA SER A 262 -16.13 17.52 6.19
C SER A 262 -16.18 18.79 5.35
N ASP A 263 -15.15 19.62 5.43
CA ASP A 263 -15.06 20.90 4.74
C ASP A 263 -14.28 20.80 3.43
N LEU A 264 -13.71 19.63 3.12
CA LEU A 264 -13.00 19.39 1.89
C LEU A 264 -13.92 18.87 0.77
N ASP A 265 -13.72 19.36 -0.42
CA ASP A 265 -14.44 18.90 -1.61
C ASP A 265 -13.89 17.57 -2.14
N SER A 266 -14.76 16.82 -2.83
CA SER A 266 -14.33 15.65 -3.61
C SER A 266 -13.36 16.08 -4.70
N ARG A 267 -12.31 15.29 -4.92
CA ARG A 267 -11.29 15.59 -5.93
C ARG A 267 -11.02 14.40 -6.86
N THR A 268 -10.38 14.70 -7.97
CA THR A 268 -9.87 13.71 -8.90
C THR A 268 -8.36 13.86 -9.01
N ASP A 269 -7.63 12.82 -8.63
CA ASP A 269 -6.18 12.74 -8.72
C ASP A 269 -5.77 11.80 -9.86
N PHE A 270 -4.46 11.67 -10.08
CA PHE A 270 -3.89 10.63 -10.93
C PHE A 270 -3.02 9.72 -10.08
N ALA A 271 -3.35 8.44 -10.02
CA ALA A 271 -2.64 7.46 -9.21
C ALA A 271 -2.03 6.36 -10.07
N GLY A 272 -0.94 5.76 -9.60
CA GLY A 272 -0.32 4.63 -10.26
C GLY A 272 0.56 3.82 -9.34
N GLU A 273 0.90 2.63 -9.81
CA GLU A 273 1.76 1.69 -9.09
C GLU A 273 2.73 0.99 -10.04
N VAL A 274 3.94 0.79 -9.58
CA VAL A 274 4.93 -0.10 -10.18
C VAL A 274 5.28 -1.15 -9.14
N MET A 275 5.14 -2.42 -9.50
CA MET A 275 5.50 -3.54 -8.64
C MET A 275 6.47 -4.46 -9.35
N ILE A 276 7.45 -4.95 -8.61
CA ILE A 276 8.46 -5.91 -9.05
C ILE A 276 8.47 -7.04 -8.03
N SER A 277 8.46 -8.27 -8.50
CA SER A 277 8.66 -9.43 -7.65
C SER A 277 9.57 -10.46 -8.31
N ARG A 278 10.34 -11.19 -7.49
CA ARG A 278 11.29 -12.19 -7.95
C ARG A 278 11.49 -13.28 -6.91
N PRO A 279 11.37 -14.56 -7.26
CA PRO A 279 11.82 -15.64 -6.41
C PRO A 279 13.35 -15.59 -6.27
N VAL A 280 13.83 -15.57 -5.03
CA VAL A 280 15.27 -15.68 -4.70
C VAL A 280 15.66 -17.16 -4.64
N ASN A 281 14.77 -17.98 -4.14
CA ASN A 281 14.84 -19.45 -4.11
C ASN A 281 13.43 -20.02 -3.86
N GLU A 282 13.32 -21.35 -3.71
CA GLU A 282 12.03 -22.03 -3.51
C GLU A 282 11.22 -21.55 -2.29
N LYS A 283 11.88 -20.91 -1.33
CA LYS A 283 11.26 -20.45 -0.07
C LYS A 283 11.21 -18.94 0.10
N VAL A 284 11.93 -18.21 -0.69
CA VAL A 284 12.08 -16.75 -0.49
C VAL A 284 11.71 -16.02 -1.75
N ASP A 285 10.74 -15.16 -1.66
CA ASP A 285 10.35 -14.22 -2.70
C ASP A 285 10.74 -12.79 -2.26
N PHE A 286 11.40 -12.05 -3.15
CA PHE A 286 11.69 -10.64 -3.01
C PHE A 286 10.62 -9.83 -3.73
N PHE A 287 10.23 -8.69 -3.17
CA PHE A 287 9.36 -7.73 -3.84
C PHE A 287 9.78 -6.28 -3.58
N ALA A 288 9.39 -5.40 -4.49
CA ALA A 288 9.48 -3.96 -4.34
C ALA A 288 8.31 -3.31 -5.05
N HIS A 289 7.85 -2.17 -4.51
CA HIS A 289 6.82 -1.39 -5.14
C HIS A 289 7.07 0.12 -5.00
N TRP A 290 6.52 0.86 -5.93
CA TRP A 290 6.40 2.31 -5.87
C TRP A 290 4.98 2.70 -6.26
N LYS A 291 4.32 3.41 -5.38
CA LYS A 291 3.01 4.00 -5.61
C LYS A 291 3.13 5.50 -5.61
N PHE A 292 2.32 6.14 -6.42
CA PHE A 292 2.24 7.59 -6.43
C PHE A 292 0.80 8.04 -6.61
N VAL A 293 0.51 9.20 -6.06
CA VAL A 293 -0.69 9.98 -6.33
C VAL A 293 -0.24 11.37 -6.73
N TYR A 294 -0.77 11.90 -7.81
CA TYR A 294 -0.55 13.26 -8.26
C TYR A 294 -1.85 14.05 -8.17
N THR A 295 -1.83 15.09 -7.36
CA THR A 295 -2.92 16.03 -7.20
C THR A 295 -2.61 17.26 -8.06
N TRP A 296 -3.48 17.62 -9.01
CA TRP A 296 -3.26 18.74 -9.94
C TRP A 296 -4.10 19.98 -9.65
N GLU A 297 -4.99 19.89 -8.68
CA GLU A 297 -5.80 21.00 -8.24
C GLU A 297 -5.33 21.39 -6.85
N ASP A 298 -4.94 22.67 -6.71
CA ASP A 298 -4.73 23.29 -5.41
C ASP A 298 -6.12 23.55 -4.80
N VAL A 299 -6.68 22.53 -4.20
CA VAL A 299 -7.88 22.64 -3.38
C VAL A 299 -7.43 22.97 -1.97
N GLU A 300 -8.01 24.01 -1.36
CA GLU A 300 -7.67 24.46 -0.01
C GLU A 300 -7.56 23.26 0.97
N GLY A 301 -6.42 23.15 1.62
CA GLY A 301 -6.09 22.05 2.54
C GLY A 301 -5.50 20.77 1.90
N TRP A 302 -5.39 20.71 0.56
CA TRP A 302 -4.86 19.50 -0.10
C TRP A 302 -3.49 19.69 -0.77
N GLY A 303 -3.14 20.87 -1.21
CA GLY A 303 -1.94 21.15 -2.00
C GLY A 303 -1.93 20.45 -3.37
N ASP A 304 -1.07 20.94 -4.27
CA ASP A 304 -0.78 20.31 -5.55
C ASP A 304 0.59 19.61 -5.51
N GLY A 305 0.77 18.51 -6.27
CA GLY A 305 2.04 17.79 -6.32
C GLY A 305 1.91 16.28 -6.14
N TYR A 306 3.01 15.66 -5.78
CA TYR A 306 3.10 14.20 -5.65
C TYR A 306 3.11 13.74 -4.21
N GLN A 307 2.41 12.64 -3.97
CA GLN A 307 2.57 11.76 -2.82
C GLN A 307 3.24 10.47 -3.30
N HIS A 308 4.35 10.13 -2.68
CA HIS A 308 5.12 8.94 -3.04
C HIS A 308 5.12 7.92 -1.90
N HIS A 309 5.01 6.68 -2.29
CA HIS A 309 5.14 5.55 -1.39
C HIS A 309 6.03 4.49 -2.03
N VAL A 310 7.12 4.16 -1.38
CA VAL A 310 8.06 3.13 -1.83
C VAL A 310 8.21 2.06 -0.78
N GLY A 311 8.23 0.81 -1.18
CA GLY A 311 8.42 -0.32 -0.29
C GLY A 311 9.24 -1.43 -0.91
N THR A 312 9.85 -2.24 -0.06
CA THR A 312 10.57 -3.43 -0.44
C THR A 312 10.54 -4.46 0.68
N GLY A 313 10.52 -5.72 0.33
CA GLY A 313 10.46 -6.76 1.33
C GLY A 313 10.80 -8.15 0.80
N ILE A 314 10.67 -9.09 1.71
CA ILE A 314 10.79 -10.51 1.42
C ILE A 314 9.63 -11.26 2.04
N THR A 315 9.16 -12.28 1.34
CA THR A 315 8.24 -13.28 1.87
C THR A 315 8.95 -14.61 1.96
N TYR A 316 8.87 -15.25 3.12
CA TYR A 316 9.46 -16.56 3.39
C TYR A 316 8.34 -17.59 3.54
N LYS A 317 8.41 -18.70 2.80
CA LYS A 317 7.55 -19.89 2.91
C LYS A 317 8.10 -20.80 4.01
N LEU A 318 7.37 -20.95 5.10
CA LEU A 318 7.78 -21.66 6.31
C LEU A 318 7.85 -23.18 6.12
#